data_963f59f486634f289e1db264a30910fc
#
_entry.id   963f59f486634f289e1db264a30910fc
#
_cell.length_a   1.000
_cell.length_b   1.000
_cell.length_c   1.000
_cell.angle_alpha   90.00
_cell.angle_beta   90.00
_cell.angle_gamma   90.00
#
_symmetry.space_group_name_H-M   'P 1'
#
loop_
_entity.id
_entity.type
_entity.pdbx_description
1 polymer ?
#
loop_
_entity_poly.entity_id
_entity_poly.type
_entity_poly.pdbx_seq_one_letter_code
_entity_poly.pdbx_strand_id
1 'polypeptide(L)'
;MKFKRAFLMEPHRFEIHEVEEEPGPGEVMMKVASCGLCNWELNFWDGNLNFMGYPHKLGHEFAGTVVKLGPGCTKFKVGDKISAVARGFGGFAEYRATPEACCEKLADNIDPKYALGEPQKCILTV
;
A
#
# COMPACT_ATOMS: atom_id res chain seq x y z
N MET A 1 9.87 11.05 6.92
CA MET A 1 8.79 11.67 6.15
C MET A 1 7.49 11.54 6.91
N LYS A 2 6.79 12.64 7.09
CA LYS A 2 5.51 12.68 7.81
C LYS A 2 4.35 12.67 6.83
N PHE A 3 3.33 11.88 7.14
CA PHE A 3 2.13 11.79 6.31
C PHE A 3 0.97 11.22 7.11
N LYS A 4 -0.21 11.21 6.50
CA LYS A 4 -1.43 10.73 7.16
C LYS A 4 -1.75 9.31 6.74
N ARG A 5 -2.19 8.51 7.71
CA ARG A 5 -2.65 7.14 7.51
C ARG A 5 -3.97 6.93 8.23
N ALA A 6 -4.87 6.17 7.60
CA ALA A 6 -6.13 5.79 8.22
C ALA A 6 -5.93 4.51 9.04
N PHE A 7 -6.49 4.49 10.25
CA PHE A 7 -6.48 3.34 11.14
C PHE A 7 -7.90 2.95 11.50
N LEU A 8 -8.18 1.66 11.43
CA LEU A 8 -9.45 1.12 11.93
C LEU A 8 -9.30 0.94 13.44
N MET A 9 -9.99 1.75 14.21
CA MET A 9 -9.89 1.78 15.68
C MET A 9 -10.77 0.74 16.34
N GLU A 10 -11.89 0.45 15.74
CA GLU A 10 -12.87 -0.58 16.09
C GLU A 10 -13.73 -0.83 14.87
N PRO A 11 -14.59 -1.87 14.85
CA PRO A 11 -15.47 -2.08 13.70
C PRO A 11 -16.25 -0.82 13.34
N HIS A 12 -16.25 -0.49 12.05
CA HIS A 12 -16.95 0.65 11.47
C HIS A 12 -16.41 2.04 11.84
N ARG A 13 -15.25 2.12 12.53
CA ARG A 13 -14.70 3.43 12.93
C ARG A 13 -13.25 3.59 12.55
N PHE A 14 -12.99 4.46 11.58
CA PHE A 14 -11.65 4.87 11.22
C PHE A 14 -11.27 6.19 11.87
N GLU A 15 -9.97 6.36 12.13
CA GLU A 15 -9.35 7.64 12.47
C GLU A 15 -8.15 7.84 11.58
N ILE A 16 -7.85 9.10 11.28
CA ILE A 16 -6.67 9.47 10.51
C ILE A 16 -5.63 10.05 11.45
N HIS A 17 -4.45 9.46 11.45
CA HIS A 17 -3.34 9.90 12.30
C HIS A 17 -2.12 10.27 11.45
N GLU A 18 -1.35 11.23 11.92
CA GLU A 18 -0.04 11.54 11.33
C GLU A 18 0.94 10.47 11.78
N VAL A 19 1.71 9.95 10.82
CA VAL A 19 2.76 8.97 11.06
C VAL A 19 4.05 9.45 10.44
N GLU A 20 5.17 8.91 10.91
CA GLU A 20 6.48 9.21 10.35
C GLU A 20 7.17 7.91 10.00
N GLU A 21 7.50 7.74 8.72
CA GLU A 21 8.18 6.56 8.21
C GLU A 21 9.19 6.96 7.14
N GLU A 22 10.26 6.18 7.04
CA GLU A 22 11.23 6.24 5.97
C GLU A 22 11.37 4.85 5.36
N PRO A 23 11.71 4.74 4.06
CA PRO A 23 11.93 3.43 3.47
C PRO A 23 13.18 2.81 4.06
N GLY A 24 13.06 1.57 4.52
CA GLY A 24 14.17 0.79 5.02
C GLY A 24 14.98 0.14 3.90
N PRO A 25 15.96 -0.71 4.24
CA PRO A 25 16.74 -1.43 3.23
C PRO A 25 15.85 -2.24 2.29
N GLY A 26 16.05 -2.06 0.98
CA GLY A 26 15.26 -2.76 -0.04
C GLY A 26 13.85 -2.24 -0.22
N GLU A 27 13.48 -1.16 0.44
CA GLU A 27 12.16 -0.57 0.33
C GLU A 27 12.17 0.72 -0.48
N VAL A 28 11.07 0.96 -1.17
CA VAL A 28 10.80 2.25 -1.82
C VAL A 28 9.65 2.95 -1.11
N MET A 29 9.66 4.27 -1.11
CA MET A 29 8.53 5.06 -0.64
C MET A 29 7.69 5.45 -1.83
N MET A 30 6.43 5.08 -1.79
CA MET A 30 5.46 5.39 -2.83
C MET A 30 4.49 6.47 -2.35
N LYS A 31 4.23 7.45 -3.21
CA LYS A 31 3.07 8.32 -3.03
C LYS A 31 1.86 7.57 -3.58
N VAL A 32 0.93 7.22 -2.69
CA VAL A 32 -0.21 6.37 -3.06
C VAL A 32 -1.21 7.18 -3.87
N ALA A 33 -1.49 6.73 -5.09
CA ALA A 33 -2.51 7.31 -5.95
C ALA A 33 -3.86 6.60 -5.79
N SER A 34 -3.82 5.30 -5.53
CA SER A 34 -5.02 4.49 -5.30
C SER A 34 -4.69 3.30 -4.42
N CYS A 35 -5.67 2.85 -3.66
CA CYS A 35 -5.58 1.66 -2.83
C CYS A 35 -6.88 0.88 -2.98
N GLY A 36 -6.75 -0.40 -3.27
CA GLY A 36 -7.90 -1.27 -3.49
C GLY A 36 -8.63 -1.63 -2.21
N LEU A 37 -9.90 -1.94 -2.38
CA LEU A 37 -10.76 -2.41 -1.32
C LEU A 37 -11.29 -3.79 -1.72
N CYS A 38 -10.85 -4.84 -1.05
CA CYS A 38 -11.31 -6.19 -1.32
C CYS A 38 -12.12 -6.74 -0.14
N ASN A 39 -12.53 -8.01 -0.25
CA ASN A 39 -13.33 -8.63 0.82
C ASN A 39 -12.58 -8.69 2.16
N TRP A 40 -11.25 -8.76 2.14
CA TRP A 40 -10.46 -8.73 3.37
C TRP A 40 -10.68 -7.45 4.14
N GLU A 41 -10.60 -6.30 3.46
CA GLU A 41 -10.81 -4.99 4.11
C GLU A 41 -12.24 -4.87 4.64
N LEU A 42 -13.22 -5.35 3.89
CA LEU A 42 -14.61 -5.31 4.32
C LEU A 42 -14.84 -6.17 5.57
N ASN A 43 -14.23 -7.35 5.62
CA ASN A 43 -14.34 -8.24 6.78
C ASN A 43 -13.62 -7.67 8.01
N PHE A 44 -12.49 -6.99 7.84
CA PHE A 44 -11.84 -6.29 8.93
C PHE A 44 -12.71 -5.14 9.43
N TRP A 45 -13.28 -4.37 8.50
CA TRP A 45 -14.13 -3.23 8.83
C TRP A 45 -15.38 -3.65 9.61
N ASP A 46 -15.99 -4.76 9.24
CA ASP A 46 -17.17 -5.30 9.94
C ASP A 46 -16.84 -5.98 11.27
N GLY A 47 -15.56 -6.26 11.53
CA GLY A 47 -15.15 -6.99 12.71
C GLY A 47 -15.23 -8.50 12.58
N ASN A 48 -15.58 -9.03 11.40
CA ASN A 48 -15.59 -10.47 11.14
C ASN A 48 -14.20 -11.08 11.21
N LEU A 49 -13.19 -10.32 10.83
CA LEU A 49 -11.78 -10.66 11.01
C LEU A 49 -11.18 -9.66 11.99
N ASN A 50 -10.68 -10.15 13.11
CA ASN A 50 -10.10 -9.29 14.14
C ASN A 50 -8.81 -9.85 14.74
N PHE A 51 -8.21 -10.85 14.08
CA PHE A 51 -7.02 -11.52 14.59
C PHE A 51 -5.79 -10.60 14.64
N MET A 52 -5.80 -9.50 13.89
CA MET A 52 -4.72 -8.51 13.91
C MET A 52 -4.84 -7.50 15.05
N GLY A 53 -5.99 -7.47 15.73
CA GLY A 53 -6.25 -6.51 16.79
C GLY A 53 -6.51 -5.10 16.28
N TYR A 54 -6.74 -4.20 17.21
CA TYR A 54 -6.99 -2.78 16.94
C TYR A 54 -5.97 -1.91 17.68
N PRO A 55 -5.58 -0.76 17.17
CA PRO A 55 -5.96 -0.22 15.86
C PRO A 55 -5.30 -1.00 14.72
N HIS A 56 -6.01 -1.11 13.61
CA HIS A 56 -5.54 -1.86 12.45
C HIS A 56 -5.40 -0.94 11.24
N LYS A 57 -4.27 -1.02 10.56
CA LYS A 57 -4.06 -0.28 9.31
C LYS A 57 -4.42 -1.18 8.14
N LEU A 58 -5.39 -0.78 7.35
CA LEU A 58 -5.87 -1.55 6.20
C LEU A 58 -5.20 -1.12 4.90
N GLY A 59 -5.47 -1.89 3.84
CA GLY A 59 -5.00 -1.61 2.49
C GLY A 59 -3.73 -2.38 2.16
N HIS A 60 -3.87 -3.41 1.33
CA HIS A 60 -2.75 -4.28 0.94
C HIS A 60 -2.47 -4.26 -0.55
N GLU A 61 -3.32 -3.64 -1.37
CA GLU A 61 -3.02 -3.43 -2.79
C GLU A 61 -3.09 -1.95 -3.11
N PHE A 62 -2.03 -1.41 -3.67
CA PHE A 62 -1.95 0.01 -3.94
C PHE A 62 -1.04 0.30 -5.12
N ALA A 63 -1.24 1.45 -5.72
CA ALA A 63 -0.44 1.93 -6.84
C ALA A 63 -0.13 3.40 -6.67
N GLY A 64 0.98 3.82 -7.20
CA GLY A 64 1.41 5.20 -7.09
C GLY A 64 2.75 5.44 -7.76
N THR A 65 3.44 6.47 -7.28
CA THR A 65 4.72 6.92 -7.84
C THR A 65 5.80 6.85 -6.79
N VAL A 66 6.97 6.34 -7.16
CA VAL A 66 8.13 6.28 -6.28
C VAL A 66 8.63 7.70 -6.01
N VAL A 67 8.72 8.08 -4.75
CA VAL A 67 9.22 9.41 -4.35
C VAL A 67 10.55 9.33 -3.61
N LYS A 68 10.90 8.17 -3.06
CA LYS A 68 12.16 7.99 -2.32
C LYS A 68 12.58 6.52 -2.35
N LEU A 69 13.90 6.29 -2.39
CA LEU A 69 14.47 4.95 -2.37
C LEU A 69 15.16 4.72 -1.04
N GLY A 70 14.96 3.52 -0.47
CA GLY A 70 15.76 3.08 0.66
C GLY A 70 17.11 2.51 0.24
N PRO A 71 18.00 2.23 1.20
CA PRO A 71 19.31 1.66 0.89
C PRO A 71 19.19 0.34 0.11
N GLY A 72 20.05 0.18 -0.89
CA GLY A 72 20.14 -1.07 -1.66
C GLY A 72 19.08 -1.23 -2.75
N CYS A 73 18.19 -0.28 -2.94
CA CYS A 73 17.20 -0.36 -4.01
C CYS A 73 17.83 -0.13 -5.38
N THR A 74 17.60 -1.06 -6.30
CA THR A 74 18.13 -1.02 -7.67
C THR A 74 17.08 -1.24 -8.73
N LYS A 75 15.90 -1.74 -8.34
CA LYS A 75 14.84 -2.11 -9.27
C LYS A 75 14.08 -0.92 -9.85
N PHE A 76 13.93 0.13 -9.07
CA PHE A 76 13.18 1.33 -9.45
C PHE A 76 13.97 2.59 -9.22
N LYS A 77 13.47 3.69 -9.79
CA LYS A 77 14.00 5.04 -9.57
C LYS A 77 12.87 5.98 -9.18
N VAL A 78 13.22 7.11 -8.59
CA VAL A 78 12.25 8.17 -8.26
C VAL A 78 11.54 8.61 -9.54
N GLY A 79 10.22 8.70 -9.47
CA GLY A 79 9.36 9.03 -10.61
C GLY A 79 8.74 7.83 -11.29
N ASP A 80 9.21 6.61 -11.03
CA ASP A 80 8.61 5.41 -11.59
C ASP A 80 7.20 5.21 -11.04
N LYS A 81 6.29 4.81 -11.92
CA LYS A 81 4.93 4.41 -11.55
C LYS A 81 4.93 2.92 -11.27
N ILE A 82 4.42 2.53 -10.12
CA ILE A 82 4.44 1.15 -9.67
C ILE A 82 3.12 0.72 -9.06
N SER A 83 2.87 -0.57 -9.07
CA SER A 83 1.81 -1.19 -8.29
C SER A 83 2.42 -2.19 -7.32
N ALA A 84 1.76 -2.40 -6.20
CA ALA A 84 2.24 -3.31 -5.18
C ALA A 84 1.09 -4.07 -4.54
N VAL A 85 1.37 -5.33 -4.19
CA VAL A 85 0.59 -6.09 -3.23
C VAL A 85 1.53 -6.34 -2.05
N ALA A 86 1.31 -5.61 -0.98
CA ALA A 86 2.22 -5.65 0.15
C ALA A 86 1.93 -6.79 1.10
N ARG A 87 2.99 -7.30 1.68
CA ARG A 87 2.90 -8.19 2.84
C ARG A 87 2.52 -7.35 4.03
N GLY A 88 1.71 -6.93 4.41
CA GLY A 88 1.35 -6.02 5.47
C GLY A 88 0.43 -4.96 4.90
N PHE A 89 -0.33 -4.44 5.76
CA PHE A 89 -1.34 -3.46 5.44
C PHE A 89 -0.77 -2.05 5.58
N GLY A 90 -1.60 -1.04 5.40
CA GLY A 90 -1.20 0.35 5.60
C GLY A 90 -1.25 1.18 4.32
N GLY A 91 -1.87 0.66 3.26
CA GLY A 91 -2.03 1.36 1.99
C GLY A 91 -3.06 2.49 2.02
N PHE A 92 -3.95 2.52 3.01
CA PHE A 92 -4.88 3.63 3.17
C PHE A 92 -4.14 4.80 3.82
N ALA A 93 -3.22 5.37 3.08
CA ALA A 93 -2.32 6.43 3.52
C ALA A 93 -1.89 7.27 2.34
N GLU A 94 -1.34 8.45 2.62
CA GLU A 94 -0.79 9.31 1.56
C GLU A 94 0.48 8.71 0.95
N TYR A 95 1.28 8.01 1.77
CA TYR A 95 2.53 7.36 1.36
C TYR A 95 2.62 5.97 1.98
N ARG A 96 3.37 5.11 1.34
CA ARG A 96 3.61 3.75 1.83
C ARG A 96 5.01 3.30 1.47
N ALA A 97 5.79 2.91 2.47
CA ALA A 97 7.05 2.22 2.26
C ALA A 97 6.75 0.75 1.95
N THR A 98 7.36 0.20 0.91
CA THR A 98 7.09 -1.18 0.50
C THR A 98 8.34 -1.81 -0.08
N PRO A 99 8.57 -3.11 0.16
CA PRO A 99 9.71 -3.81 -0.46
C PRO A 99 9.63 -3.72 -1.98
N GLU A 100 10.74 -3.37 -2.61
CA GLU A 100 10.77 -3.30 -4.08
C GLU A 100 10.47 -4.64 -4.75
N ALA A 101 10.75 -5.73 -4.06
CA ALA A 101 10.44 -7.08 -4.55
C ALA A 101 8.92 -7.33 -4.68
N CYS A 102 8.10 -6.58 -3.97
CA CYS A 102 6.64 -6.69 -4.02
C CYS A 102 6.01 -5.77 -5.05
N CYS A 103 6.81 -4.99 -5.77
CA CYS A 103 6.34 -3.98 -6.69
C CYS A 103 6.58 -4.37 -8.14
N GLU A 104 5.71 -3.88 -9.02
CA GLU A 104 5.84 -4.02 -10.46
C GLU A 104 5.74 -2.66 -11.12
N LYS A 105 6.58 -2.42 -12.13
CA LYS A 105 6.57 -1.17 -12.85
C LYS A 105 5.37 -1.12 -13.80
N LEU A 106 4.66 -0.01 -13.77
CA LEU A 106 3.60 0.28 -14.72
C LEU A 106 4.17 0.97 -15.97
N ALA A 107 3.51 0.80 -17.12
CA ALA A 107 3.85 1.55 -18.30
C ALA A 107 3.63 3.04 -18.08
N ASP A 108 4.43 3.88 -18.72
CA ASP A 108 4.41 5.34 -18.50
C ASP A 108 3.06 5.98 -18.84
N ASN A 109 2.28 5.36 -19.74
CA ASN A 109 0.98 5.86 -20.14
C ASN A 109 -0.17 5.38 -19.24
N ILE A 110 0.11 4.60 -18.22
CA ILE A 110 -0.90 4.12 -17.27
C ILE A 110 -0.94 5.04 -16.06
N ASP A 111 -2.13 5.53 -15.73
CA ASP A 111 -2.32 6.32 -14.51
C ASP A 111 -2.43 5.37 -13.32
N PRO A 112 -1.57 5.51 -12.29
CA PRO A 112 -1.63 4.66 -11.11
C PRO A 112 -2.97 4.63 -10.39
N LYS A 113 -3.83 5.65 -10.58
CA LYS A 113 -5.18 5.65 -10.01
C LYS A 113 -6.00 4.43 -10.44
N TYR A 114 -5.72 3.89 -11.63
CA TYR A 114 -6.51 2.82 -12.22
C TYR A 114 -5.77 1.48 -12.30
N ALA A 115 -4.58 1.42 -11.71
CA ALA A 115 -3.67 0.28 -11.93
C ALA A 115 -3.40 -0.50 -10.64
N LEU A 116 -4.43 -1.16 -10.13
CA LEU A 116 -4.27 -2.04 -8.98
C LEU A 116 -3.80 -3.42 -9.42
N GLY A 117 -2.81 -3.96 -8.72
CA GLY A 117 -2.14 -5.19 -9.14
C GLY A 117 -2.79 -6.48 -8.68
N GLU A 118 -3.57 -6.46 -7.61
CA GLU A 118 -4.10 -7.69 -7.02
C GLU A 118 -5.02 -8.49 -7.95
N PRO A 119 -5.97 -7.88 -8.69
CA PRO A 119 -6.81 -8.68 -9.58
C PRO A 119 -6.04 -9.49 -10.59
N GLN A 120 -4.96 -8.92 -11.13
CA GLN A 120 -4.09 -9.65 -12.06
C GLN A 120 -3.32 -10.76 -11.36
N LYS A 121 -2.79 -10.50 -10.18
CA LYS A 121 -2.03 -11.49 -9.42
C LYS A 121 -2.90 -12.62 -8.93
N CYS A 122 -4.10 -12.33 -8.48
CA CYS A 122 -5.06 -13.35 -8.07
C CYS A 122 -5.45 -14.26 -9.23
N ILE A 123 -5.66 -13.70 -10.41
CA ILE A 123 -5.98 -14.47 -11.61
C ILE A 123 -4.79 -15.35 -12.03
N LEU A 124 -3.58 -14.80 -11.97
CA LEU A 124 -2.38 -15.52 -12.38
C LEU A 124 -1.94 -16.62 -11.42
N THR A 125 -2.35 -16.54 -10.15
CA THR A 125 -1.99 -17.55 -9.14
C THR A 125 -3.02 -18.66 -9.00
N VAL A 126 -4.14 -18.54 -9.66
CA VAL A 126 -5.16 -19.57 -9.72
C VAL A 126 -4.87 -20.52 -10.88
#